data_94a515a4004a888bfeb8d12a195d3fdf
#
_entry.id   94a515a4004a888bfeb8d12a195d3fdf
#
_cell.length_a   1.000
_cell.length_b   1.000
_cell.length_c   1.000
_cell.angle_alpha   90.00
_cell.angle_beta   90.00
_cell.angle_gamma   90.00
#
_symmetry.space_group_name_H-M   'P 1'
#
loop_
_entity.id
_entity.type
_entity.pdbx_description
1 polymer ?
#
loop_
_entity_poly.entity_id
_entity_poly.type
_entity_poly.pdbx_seq_one_letter_code
_entity_poly.pdbx_strand_id
1 'polypeptide(L)'
;MMNAILVEETEENFTGETVPPSKTVADGNPTSRTWTAAKFESGNSISTGIWSAEPGILKIKSYPVDEVFTVISGRIDVTNDDGSVLVVGVGESCLLPKGWTGLFHIVEPTRKCFVTAGD
;
A
#
# COMPACT_ATOMS: atom_id res chain seq x y z
N MET A 1 26.43 -6.20 -13.06
CA MET A 1 26.01 -4.83 -13.38
C MET A 1 24.56 -4.65 -12.93
N MET A 2 24.29 -3.55 -12.25
CA MET A 2 22.93 -3.23 -11.78
C MET A 2 22.26 -2.27 -12.76
N ASN A 3 21.10 -2.64 -13.26
CA ASN A 3 20.33 -1.80 -14.16
C ASN A 3 19.21 -1.09 -13.41
N ALA A 4 18.86 0.10 -13.87
CA ALA A 4 17.63 0.75 -13.42
C ALA A 4 16.41 -0.05 -13.91
N ILE A 5 15.35 -0.04 -13.13
CA ILE A 5 14.13 -0.81 -13.39
C ILE A 5 12.95 0.14 -13.35
N LEU A 6 12.06 0.02 -14.33
CA LEU A 6 10.82 0.78 -14.34
C LEU A 6 9.81 0.09 -13.42
N VAL A 7 9.19 0.86 -12.53
CA VAL A 7 8.15 0.35 -11.64
C VAL A 7 6.80 0.48 -12.34
N GLU A 8 6.25 -0.63 -12.79
CA GLU A 8 5.05 -0.63 -13.63
C GLU A 8 4.19 -1.89 -13.43
N GLU A 9 2.94 -1.80 -13.87
CA GLU A 9 2.00 -2.93 -13.89
C GLU A 9 2.20 -3.74 -15.15
N THR A 10 2.89 -4.86 -15.04
CA THR A 10 3.06 -5.81 -16.13
C THR A 10 2.61 -7.19 -15.65
N GLU A 11 2.29 -8.08 -16.58
CA GLU A 11 1.97 -9.46 -16.21
C GLU A 11 3.13 -10.12 -15.46
N GLU A 12 4.35 -9.83 -15.86
CA GLU A 12 5.54 -10.38 -15.20
C GLU A 12 5.66 -9.92 -13.74
N ASN A 13 5.24 -8.70 -13.45
CA ASN A 13 5.34 -8.13 -12.11
C ASN A 13 4.16 -8.53 -11.21
N PHE A 14 3.08 -9.05 -11.77
CA PHE A 14 1.89 -9.37 -10.98
C PHE A 14 2.19 -10.44 -9.94
N THR A 15 1.98 -10.11 -8.67
CA THR A 15 2.29 -11.00 -7.54
C THR A 15 1.05 -11.50 -6.81
N GLY A 16 -0.12 -10.97 -7.07
CA GLY A 16 -1.33 -11.56 -6.54
C GLY A 16 -2.47 -10.58 -6.29
N GLU A 17 -3.63 -11.19 -6.09
CA GLU A 17 -4.85 -10.53 -5.67
C GLU A 17 -5.12 -10.92 -4.22
N THR A 18 -5.51 -9.95 -3.40
CA THR A 18 -5.80 -10.17 -1.99
C THR A 18 -7.24 -9.76 -1.69
N VAL A 19 -8.01 -10.71 -1.18
CA VAL A 19 -9.31 -10.45 -0.55
C VAL A 19 -9.04 -10.39 0.95
N PRO A 20 -9.15 -9.22 1.58
CA PRO A 20 -8.81 -9.11 2.99
C PRO A 20 -9.75 -9.95 3.86
N PRO A 21 -9.25 -10.55 4.95
CA PRO A 21 -10.11 -11.25 5.91
C PRO A 21 -11.21 -10.34 6.43
N SER A 22 -12.44 -10.85 6.53
CA SER A 22 -13.60 -10.03 6.92
C SER A 22 -13.41 -9.32 8.26
N LYS A 23 -12.68 -9.92 9.19
CA LYS A 23 -12.39 -9.31 10.50
C LYS A 23 -11.52 -8.05 10.41
N THR A 24 -10.81 -7.86 9.30
CA THR A 24 -9.96 -6.67 9.08
C THR A 24 -10.66 -5.61 8.26
N VAL A 25 -11.89 -5.84 7.82
CA VAL A 25 -12.67 -4.92 7.00
C VAL A 25 -13.68 -4.21 7.87
N ALA A 26 -13.62 -2.87 7.92
CA ALA A 26 -14.59 -2.05 8.61
C ALA A 26 -15.77 -1.68 7.71
N ASP A 27 -15.52 -1.55 6.40
CA ASP A 27 -16.56 -1.20 5.43
C ASP A 27 -16.11 -1.60 4.02
N GLY A 28 -17.07 -1.88 3.14
CA GLY A 28 -16.83 -2.16 1.73
C GLY A 28 -16.18 -3.51 1.44
N ASN A 29 -15.59 -3.61 0.27
CA ASN A 29 -14.89 -4.81 -0.19
C ASN A 29 -13.55 -4.43 -0.82
N PRO A 30 -12.56 -4.04 -0.02
CA PRO A 30 -11.31 -3.51 -0.51
C PRO A 30 -10.36 -4.59 -1.00
N THR A 31 -10.77 -5.32 -2.02
CA THR A 31 -9.92 -6.29 -2.71
C THR A 31 -8.79 -5.55 -3.42
N SER A 32 -7.58 -6.05 -3.31
CA SER A 32 -6.39 -5.41 -3.88
C SER A 32 -5.62 -6.32 -4.83
N ARG A 33 -4.82 -5.70 -5.69
CA ARG A 33 -3.91 -6.37 -6.61
C ARG A 33 -2.54 -5.72 -6.49
N THR A 34 -1.50 -6.55 -6.53
CA THR A 34 -0.12 -6.10 -6.35
C THR A 34 0.75 -6.53 -7.51
N TRP A 35 1.56 -5.60 -8.00
CA TRP A 35 2.60 -5.83 -8.97
C TRP A 35 3.92 -5.42 -8.34
N THR A 36 4.82 -6.38 -8.13
CA THR A 36 6.13 -6.12 -7.51
C THR A 36 7.18 -6.03 -8.61
N ALA A 37 7.73 -4.84 -8.80
CA ALA A 37 8.73 -4.59 -9.83
C ALA A 37 10.11 -5.09 -9.43
N ALA A 38 10.48 -4.94 -8.16
CA ALA A 38 11.78 -5.37 -7.66
C ALA A 38 11.73 -5.62 -6.16
N LYS A 39 12.59 -6.54 -5.74
CA LYS A 39 12.80 -6.84 -4.31
C LYS A 39 14.31 -6.98 -4.10
N PHE A 40 14.84 -6.22 -3.13
CA PHE A 40 16.25 -6.23 -2.76
C PHE A 40 16.42 -6.75 -1.34
N GLU A 41 17.34 -7.68 -1.14
CA GLU A 41 17.52 -8.36 0.16
C GLU A 41 18.85 -8.05 0.84
N SER A 42 19.57 -7.03 0.37
CA SER A 42 20.83 -6.62 1.01
C SER A 42 20.55 -5.68 2.19
N GLY A 43 20.89 -6.10 3.41
CA GLY A 43 20.58 -5.35 4.62
C GLY A 43 19.12 -5.50 5.00
N ASN A 44 18.36 -4.40 4.99
CA ASN A 44 16.89 -4.47 5.13
C ASN A 44 16.28 -4.82 3.78
N SER A 45 15.30 -5.72 3.78
CA SER A 45 14.57 -6.06 2.56
C SER A 45 13.81 -4.84 2.06
N ILE A 46 14.01 -4.49 0.80
CA ILE A 46 13.29 -3.39 0.15
C ILE A 46 12.49 -3.96 -1.01
N SER A 47 11.23 -3.62 -1.07
CA SER A 47 10.33 -4.03 -2.16
C SER A 47 9.65 -2.80 -2.75
N THR A 48 9.46 -2.76 -4.05
CA THR A 48 8.77 -1.67 -4.72
C THR A 48 7.85 -2.19 -5.81
N GLY A 49 6.75 -1.50 -6.02
CA GLY A 49 5.79 -1.91 -7.03
C GLY A 49 4.58 -0.99 -7.10
N ILE A 50 3.53 -1.51 -7.71
CA ILE A 50 2.23 -0.86 -7.84
C ILE A 50 1.20 -1.71 -7.08
N TRP A 51 0.27 -1.03 -6.43
CA TRP A 51 -0.86 -1.65 -5.75
C TRP A 51 -2.13 -0.93 -6.15
N SER A 52 -3.17 -1.68 -6.43
CA SER A 52 -4.49 -1.13 -6.71
C SER A 52 -5.52 -1.78 -5.80
N ALA A 53 -6.57 -1.04 -5.46
CA ALA A 53 -7.63 -1.58 -4.62
C ALA A 53 -8.98 -0.95 -4.92
N GLU A 54 -10.01 -1.74 -4.65
CA GLU A 54 -11.39 -1.31 -4.64
C GLU A 54 -11.71 -0.55 -3.35
N PRO A 55 -12.77 0.30 -3.35
CA PRO A 55 -13.14 1.07 -2.19
C PRO A 55 -13.48 0.23 -0.96
N GLY A 56 -13.12 0.74 0.19
CA GLY A 56 -13.43 0.13 1.47
C GLY A 56 -12.53 0.66 2.57
N ILE A 57 -12.77 0.19 3.78
CA ILE A 57 -11.99 0.59 4.96
C ILE A 57 -11.37 -0.65 5.59
N LEU A 58 -10.05 -0.62 5.72
CA LEU A 58 -9.27 -1.66 6.38
C LEU A 58 -8.89 -1.21 7.79
N LYS A 59 -9.05 -2.12 8.74
CA LYS A 59 -8.54 -1.97 10.11
C LYS A 59 -7.14 -2.56 10.14
N ILE A 60 -6.15 -1.72 10.37
CA ILE A 60 -4.75 -2.13 10.42
C ILE A 60 -4.29 -2.14 11.87
N LYS A 61 -3.71 -3.25 12.29
CA LYS A 61 -3.10 -3.36 13.61
C LYS A 61 -1.64 -3.76 13.44
N SER A 62 -0.76 -2.91 13.92
CA SER A 62 0.69 -3.15 13.87
C SER A 62 1.19 -3.44 12.46
N TYR A 63 1.25 -2.41 11.62
CA TYR A 63 1.69 -2.56 10.23
C TYR A 63 3.06 -3.27 10.15
N PRO A 64 3.22 -4.28 9.29
CA PRO A 64 4.38 -5.19 9.40
C PRO A 64 5.71 -4.63 8.91
N VAL A 65 5.70 -3.56 8.13
CA VAL A 65 6.88 -2.98 7.50
C VAL A 65 6.81 -1.46 7.55
N ASP A 66 7.91 -0.78 7.23
CA ASP A 66 7.88 0.63 6.89
C ASP A 66 7.47 0.75 5.42
N GLU A 67 6.51 1.61 5.13
CA GLU A 67 6.07 1.81 3.75
C GLU A 67 5.93 3.30 3.43
N VAL A 68 6.49 3.71 2.29
CA VAL A 68 6.16 4.99 1.67
C VAL A 68 5.38 4.70 0.40
N PHE A 69 4.22 5.32 0.25
CA PHE A 69 3.46 5.19 -1.00
C PHE A 69 3.09 6.56 -1.56
N THR A 70 2.94 6.61 -2.87
CA THR A 70 2.47 7.80 -3.60
C THR A 70 1.21 7.42 -4.37
N VAL A 71 0.15 8.19 -4.20
CA VAL A 71 -1.11 7.93 -4.92
C VAL A 71 -0.96 8.37 -6.37
N ILE A 72 -1.21 7.44 -7.29
CA ILE A 72 -1.18 7.67 -8.74
C ILE A 72 -2.57 8.11 -9.23
N SER A 73 -3.60 7.43 -8.74
CA SER A 73 -4.99 7.73 -9.02
C SER A 73 -5.85 7.34 -7.83
N GLY A 74 -6.96 8.03 -7.63
CA GLY A 74 -7.85 7.79 -6.50
C GLY A 74 -7.50 8.63 -5.29
N ARG A 75 -7.88 8.13 -4.11
CA ARG A 75 -7.67 8.83 -2.84
C ARG A 75 -7.68 7.84 -1.69
N ILE A 76 -6.79 8.05 -0.74
CA ILE A 76 -6.72 7.27 0.50
C ILE A 76 -6.78 8.23 1.68
N ASP A 77 -7.68 7.97 2.63
CA ASP A 77 -7.71 8.67 3.91
C ASP A 77 -7.13 7.74 4.97
N VAL A 78 -6.10 8.21 5.66
CA VAL A 78 -5.42 7.45 6.70
C VAL A 78 -5.82 8.03 8.04
N THR A 79 -6.49 7.23 8.88
CA THR A 79 -6.88 7.65 10.23
C THR A 79 -5.89 7.05 11.21
N ASN A 80 -5.14 7.90 11.89
CA ASN A 80 -4.22 7.46 12.93
C ASN A 80 -4.97 7.01 14.19
N ASP A 81 -4.26 6.28 15.05
CA ASP A 81 -4.84 5.74 16.27
C ASP A 81 -5.35 6.83 17.24
N ASP A 82 -4.81 8.04 17.16
CA ASP A 82 -5.27 9.21 17.92
C ASP A 82 -6.51 9.91 17.32
N GLY A 83 -7.01 9.39 16.19
CA GLY A 83 -8.17 9.95 15.49
C GLY A 83 -7.85 11.00 14.44
N SER A 84 -6.61 11.45 14.33
CA SER A 84 -6.23 12.40 13.28
C SER A 84 -6.28 11.74 11.90
N VAL A 85 -6.65 12.50 10.88
CA VAL A 85 -6.82 12.00 9.51
C VAL A 85 -5.89 12.71 8.56
N LEU A 86 -5.17 11.91 7.76
CA LEU A 86 -4.39 12.39 6.62
C LEU A 86 -5.15 12.06 5.34
N VAL A 87 -5.39 13.05 4.51
CA VAL A 87 -5.96 12.86 3.18
C VAL A 87 -4.82 12.78 2.18
N VAL A 88 -4.70 11.64 1.51
CA VAL A 88 -3.63 11.41 0.53
C VAL A 88 -4.26 11.34 -0.86
N GLY A 89 -4.08 12.40 -1.63
CA GLY A 89 -4.59 12.51 -3.00
C GLY A 89 -3.51 12.25 -4.04
N VAL A 90 -3.89 12.38 -5.31
CA VAL A 90 -2.99 12.15 -6.44
C VAL A 90 -1.71 12.98 -6.32
N GLY A 91 -0.57 12.33 -6.47
CA GLY A 91 0.76 12.95 -6.38
C GLY A 91 1.27 13.15 -4.96
N GLU A 92 0.45 12.87 -3.96
CA GLU A 92 0.87 12.97 -2.55
C GLU A 92 1.38 11.65 -2.03
N SER A 93 2.33 11.72 -1.09
CA SER A 93 2.96 10.55 -0.50
C SER A 93 2.68 10.48 1.00
N CYS A 94 2.62 9.25 1.50
CA CYS A 94 2.40 8.98 2.92
C CYS A 94 3.39 7.93 3.40
N LEU A 95 3.92 8.12 4.60
CA LEU A 95 4.73 7.12 5.29
C LEU A 95 3.88 6.42 6.34
N LEU A 96 3.78 5.10 6.23
CA LEU A 96 3.24 4.24 7.28
C LEU A 96 4.43 3.58 7.97
N PRO A 97 4.74 3.95 9.22
CA PRO A 97 5.84 3.32 9.93
C PRO A 97 5.47 1.91 10.39
N LYS A 98 6.47 1.04 10.48
CA LYS A 98 6.29 -0.28 11.07
C LYS A 98 5.67 -0.15 12.46
N GLY A 99 4.65 -0.95 12.73
CA GLY A 99 3.90 -0.89 13.99
C GLY A 99 2.71 0.06 13.97
N TRP A 100 2.51 0.81 12.87
CA TRP A 100 1.38 1.71 12.75
C TRP A 100 0.04 0.98 12.92
N THR A 101 -0.89 1.60 13.64
CA THR A 101 -2.24 1.09 13.86
C THR A 101 -3.24 2.20 13.49
N GLY A 102 -4.27 1.86 12.76
CA GLY A 102 -5.30 2.83 12.38
C GLY A 102 -6.25 2.29 11.32
N LEU A 103 -6.92 3.19 10.63
CA LEU A 103 -7.84 2.86 9.53
C LEU A 103 -7.26 3.32 8.21
N PHE A 104 -7.33 2.44 7.22
CA PHE A 104 -6.89 2.72 5.87
C PHE A 104 -8.12 2.74 4.98
N HIS A 105 -8.59 3.95 4.63
CA HIS A 105 -9.82 4.15 3.88
C HIS A 105 -9.51 4.42 2.41
N ILE A 106 -9.82 3.44 1.57
CA ILE A 106 -9.75 3.59 0.12
C ILE A 106 -11.08 4.21 -0.31
N VAL A 107 -11.05 5.52 -0.59
CA VAL A 107 -12.28 6.31 -0.79
C VAL A 107 -12.93 6.01 -2.14
N GLU A 108 -12.10 5.76 -3.15
CA GLU A 108 -12.51 5.40 -4.51
C GLU A 108 -11.49 4.43 -5.06
N PRO A 109 -11.71 3.78 -6.23
CA PRO A 109 -10.70 2.89 -6.79
C PRO A 109 -9.36 3.61 -6.88
N THR A 110 -8.34 3.03 -6.29
CA THR A 110 -7.05 3.70 -6.07
C THR A 110 -5.90 2.86 -6.58
N ARG A 111 -4.90 3.54 -7.14
CA ARG A 111 -3.60 2.97 -7.48
C ARG A 111 -2.51 3.78 -6.80
N LYS A 112 -1.55 3.10 -6.24
CA LYS A 112 -0.39 3.72 -5.60
C LYS A 112 0.89 3.02 -6.01
N CYS A 113 1.98 3.79 -6.05
CA CYS A 113 3.33 3.26 -6.12
C CYS A 113 3.87 3.14 -4.69
N PHE A 114 4.43 2.01 -4.34
CA PHE A 114 4.92 1.79 -2.98
C PHE A 114 6.40 1.40 -2.95
N VAL A 115 7.03 1.73 -1.83
CA VAL A 115 8.33 1.19 -1.42
C VAL A 115 8.17 0.73 0.01
N THR A 116 8.50 -0.52 0.28
CA THR A 116 8.49 -1.07 1.63
C THR A 116 9.89 -1.45 2.06
N ALA A 117 10.18 -1.31 3.36
CA ALA A 117 11.43 -1.74 3.96
C ALA A 117 11.13 -2.57 5.20
N GLY A 118 11.80 -3.72 5.31
CA GLY A 118 11.65 -4.63 6.43
C GLY A 118 11.07 -5.98 6.02
N ASP A 119 11.01 -6.87 6.97
CA ASP A 119 10.53 -8.24 6.77
C ASP A 119 9.11 -8.43 7.28
#